data_50fa99579a68abb4cb2d8b5298e7b9ad
#
_entry.id   50fa99579a68abb4cb2d8b5298e7b9ad
#
_cell.length_a   1.000
_cell.length_b   1.000
_cell.length_c   1.000
_cell.angle_alpha   90.00
_cell.angle_beta   90.00
_cell.angle_gamma   90.00
#
_symmetry.space_group_name_H-M   'P 1'
#
loop_
_entity.id
_entity.type
_entity.pdbx_description
1 polymer ?
#
loop_
_entity_poly.entity_id
_entity_poly.type
_entity_poly.pdbx_seq_one_letter_code
_entity_poly.pdbx_strand_id
1 'polypeptide(L)'
;MMFNIQDLILRVPNMMSAKDCKLLINYHKKCGKKFELEHCPDANTGIDTYSSFKCITLPDHSNVHTLVHKKTKLMIEKWLDHLKKFKAFHLPLLSQKLNCSHKYRLLKYEPGAKIHPHTDFADYVYASCTFNLNDKYTGGVFKFWNGQHKVILKKGEGMIWPADYFWVHEVSPIKTGVRYSTNCFIMSVDNQLSDQMNNQAYSEAARRKPTHPQYF
;
A
#
# COMPACT_ATOMS: atom_id res chain seq x y z
N MET A 1 4.80 -27.63 -8.13
CA MET A 1 5.93 -26.69 -8.12
C MET A 1 6.14 -26.28 -6.67
N MET A 2 7.36 -26.44 -6.15
CA MET A 2 7.73 -25.94 -4.82
C MET A 2 7.81 -24.42 -4.90
N PHE A 3 7.22 -23.69 -3.94
CA PHE A 3 7.28 -22.24 -3.92
C PHE A 3 8.16 -21.75 -2.76
N ASN A 4 8.74 -20.58 -2.93
CA ASN A 4 9.46 -19.86 -1.87
C ASN A 4 8.55 -18.73 -1.34
N ILE A 5 8.77 -18.30 -0.11
CA ILE A 5 7.98 -17.24 0.49
C ILE A 5 7.94 -15.95 -0.37
N GLN A 6 9.06 -15.62 -1.01
CA GLN A 6 9.15 -14.45 -1.91
C GLN A 6 8.25 -14.54 -3.14
N ASP A 7 7.81 -15.75 -3.54
CA ASP A 7 6.91 -15.94 -4.66
C ASP A 7 5.49 -15.43 -4.36
N LEU A 8 5.17 -15.14 -3.09
CA LEU A 8 3.93 -14.49 -2.69
C LEU A 8 3.94 -12.99 -2.97
N ILE A 9 5.09 -12.39 -3.28
CA ILE A 9 5.20 -11.02 -3.75
C ILE A 9 4.96 -11.01 -5.26
N LEU A 10 3.87 -10.38 -5.70
CA LEU A 10 3.61 -10.21 -7.12
C LEU A 10 3.99 -8.78 -7.56
N ARG A 11 4.79 -8.69 -8.61
CA ARG A 11 5.08 -7.45 -9.32
C ARG A 11 4.41 -7.49 -10.69
N VAL A 12 3.75 -6.39 -11.05
CA VAL A 12 3.06 -6.28 -12.35
C VAL A 12 3.48 -4.99 -13.04
N PRO A 13 4.15 -5.06 -14.21
CA PRO A 13 4.53 -3.88 -14.96
C PRO A 13 3.30 -3.19 -15.56
N ASN A 14 3.43 -1.89 -15.81
CA ASN A 14 2.44 -1.07 -16.54
C ASN A 14 1.02 -1.06 -15.91
N MET A 15 0.91 -1.25 -14.59
CA MET A 15 -0.36 -1.13 -13.87
C MET A 15 -0.91 0.30 -13.91
N MET A 16 -0.02 1.29 -13.82
CA MET A 16 -0.34 2.70 -13.99
C MET A 16 0.23 3.20 -15.32
N SER A 17 -0.61 3.79 -16.17
CA SER A 17 -0.14 4.44 -17.38
C SER A 17 0.69 5.71 -17.05
N ALA A 18 1.44 6.21 -18.01
CA ALA A 18 2.16 7.49 -17.86
C ALA A 18 1.21 8.65 -17.52
N LYS A 19 -0.03 8.62 -18.05
CA LYS A 19 -1.08 9.61 -17.77
C LYS A 19 -1.55 9.49 -16.31
N ASP A 20 -1.78 8.26 -15.81
CA ASP A 20 -2.18 7.99 -14.43
C ASP A 20 -1.10 8.49 -13.46
N CYS A 21 0.15 8.13 -13.71
CA CYS A 21 1.28 8.57 -12.90
C CYS A 21 1.39 10.11 -12.84
N LYS A 22 1.26 10.77 -13.99
CA LYS A 22 1.28 12.25 -14.07
C LYS A 22 0.13 12.89 -13.30
N LEU A 23 -1.08 12.31 -13.42
CA LEU A 23 -2.28 12.77 -12.71
C LEU A 23 -2.05 12.75 -11.19
N LEU A 24 -1.61 11.61 -10.64
CA LEU A 24 -1.39 11.42 -9.22
C LEU A 24 -0.26 12.31 -8.67
N ILE A 25 0.86 12.44 -9.39
CA ILE A 25 1.96 13.33 -8.99
C ILE A 25 1.48 14.80 -8.99
N ASN A 26 0.73 15.23 -10.01
CA ASN A 26 0.22 16.58 -10.08
C ASN A 26 -0.79 16.85 -8.97
N TYR A 27 -1.63 15.87 -8.63
CA TYR A 27 -2.55 15.97 -7.50
C TYR A 27 -1.76 16.19 -6.19
N HIS A 28 -0.72 15.39 -5.92
CA HIS A 28 0.13 15.57 -4.73
C HIS A 28 0.73 16.99 -4.68
N LYS A 29 1.23 17.50 -5.81
CA LYS A 29 1.81 18.86 -5.89
C LYS A 29 0.79 19.95 -5.60
N LYS A 30 -0.48 19.76 -6.00
CA LYS A 30 -1.57 20.74 -5.78
C LYS A 30 -2.08 20.74 -4.34
N CYS A 31 -2.00 19.61 -3.62
CA CYS A 31 -2.46 19.53 -2.23
C CYS A 31 -1.60 20.35 -1.25
N GLY A 32 -0.45 20.85 -1.69
CA GLY A 32 0.37 21.79 -0.93
C GLY A 32 0.95 21.16 0.34
N LYS A 33 0.72 21.85 1.49
CA LYS A 33 1.37 21.51 2.78
C LYS A 33 0.57 20.55 3.68
N LYS A 34 -0.50 19.93 3.19
CA LYS A 34 -1.29 18.97 3.98
C LYS A 34 -0.60 17.61 3.96
N PHE A 35 0.22 17.33 4.96
CA PHE A 35 0.89 16.06 5.13
C PHE A 35 0.45 15.40 6.44
N GLU A 36 0.24 14.09 6.37
CA GLU A 36 0.08 13.25 7.54
C GLU A 36 1.43 12.66 7.93
N LEU A 37 1.76 12.65 9.21
CA LEU A 37 2.88 11.87 9.73
C LEU A 37 2.41 10.42 9.90
N GLU A 38 3.22 9.49 9.43
CA GLU A 38 2.95 8.07 9.58
C GLU A 38 3.75 7.54 10.76
N HIS A 39 3.03 7.07 11.78
CA HIS A 39 3.64 6.32 12.87
C HIS A 39 4.03 4.93 12.35
N CYS A 40 5.28 4.57 12.54
CA CYS A 40 5.85 3.35 11.99
C CYS A 40 6.90 2.81 12.97
N PRO A 41 6.50 2.02 13.97
CA PRO A 41 7.44 1.40 14.90
C PRO A 41 8.48 0.56 14.16
N ASP A 42 9.73 0.68 14.53
CA ASP A 42 10.80 -0.13 13.96
C ASP A 42 10.67 -1.58 14.42
N ALA A 43 10.45 -2.51 13.49
CA ALA A 43 10.21 -3.92 13.79
C ALA A 43 11.40 -4.65 14.40
N ASN A 44 12.63 -4.15 14.22
CA ASN A 44 13.83 -4.76 14.79
C ASN A 44 14.12 -4.30 16.21
N THR A 45 13.78 -3.05 16.52
CA THR A 45 14.12 -2.43 17.80
C THR A 45 12.91 -2.21 18.71
N GLY A 46 11.70 -2.26 18.16
CA GLY A 46 10.46 -1.91 18.87
C GLY A 46 10.33 -0.41 19.21
N ILE A 47 11.28 0.42 18.75
CA ILE A 47 11.25 1.86 19.04
C ILE A 47 10.19 2.53 18.17
N ASP A 48 9.33 3.31 18.81
CA ASP A 48 8.39 4.16 18.12
C ASP A 48 9.11 5.20 17.25
N THR A 49 8.75 5.23 16.00
CA THR A 49 9.35 6.16 15.04
C THR A 49 8.29 6.65 14.07
N TYR A 50 8.62 7.71 13.36
CA TYR A 50 7.80 8.23 12.27
C TYR A 50 8.54 8.07 10.95
N SER A 51 7.80 7.73 9.91
CA SER A 51 8.34 7.73 8.56
C SER A 51 8.74 9.15 8.14
N SER A 52 9.81 9.25 7.38
CA SER A 52 10.30 10.54 6.87
C SER A 52 9.77 10.91 5.49
N PHE A 53 8.77 10.19 4.98
CA PHE A 53 8.06 10.55 3.76
C PHE A 53 6.86 11.48 4.05
N LYS A 54 6.42 12.20 3.03
CA LYS A 54 5.21 13.03 3.08
C LYS A 54 4.03 12.23 2.53
N CYS A 55 2.96 12.12 3.30
CA CYS A 55 1.77 11.34 2.98
C CYS A 55 0.55 12.23 2.79
N ILE A 56 -0.30 11.90 1.83
CA ILE A 56 -1.62 12.51 1.61
C ILE A 56 -2.63 11.39 1.42
N THR A 57 -3.65 11.31 2.26
CA THR A 57 -4.79 10.43 2.03
C THR A 57 -5.66 10.99 0.90
N LEU A 58 -6.01 10.15 -0.06
CA LEU A 58 -6.88 10.53 -1.17
C LEU A 58 -8.32 10.68 -0.67
N PRO A 59 -8.99 11.80 -1.00
CA PRO A 59 -10.39 11.99 -0.63
C PRO A 59 -11.28 10.96 -1.32
N ASP A 60 -12.20 10.36 -0.57
CA ASP A 60 -13.17 9.41 -1.08
C ASP A 60 -13.93 10.00 -2.27
N HIS A 61 -14.27 9.13 -3.23
CA HIS A 61 -15.01 9.47 -4.46
C HIS A 61 -14.32 10.47 -5.39
N SER A 62 -13.09 10.93 -5.08
CA SER A 62 -12.33 11.74 -6.03
C SER A 62 -11.85 10.90 -7.22
N ASN A 63 -11.61 11.56 -8.37
CA ASN A 63 -11.08 10.89 -9.56
C ASN A 63 -9.76 10.15 -9.31
N VAL A 64 -8.90 10.68 -8.44
CA VAL A 64 -7.62 10.06 -8.08
C VAL A 64 -7.82 8.85 -7.18
N HIS A 65 -8.78 8.91 -6.25
CA HIS A 65 -9.18 7.80 -5.41
C HIS A 65 -9.77 6.66 -6.25
N THR A 66 -10.77 6.96 -7.09
CA THR A 66 -11.41 6.00 -8.00
C THR A 66 -10.40 5.31 -8.91
N LEU A 67 -9.41 6.06 -9.42
CA LEU A 67 -8.32 5.51 -10.22
C LEU A 67 -7.53 4.47 -9.43
N VAL A 68 -7.04 4.83 -8.23
CA VAL A 68 -6.21 3.92 -7.42
C VAL A 68 -7.02 2.70 -6.98
N HIS A 69 -8.28 2.89 -6.57
CA HIS A 69 -9.21 1.81 -6.23
C HIS A 69 -9.35 0.78 -7.36
N LYS A 70 -9.65 1.24 -8.58
CA LYS A 70 -9.77 0.38 -9.77
C LYS A 70 -8.47 -0.40 -10.05
N LYS A 71 -7.32 0.25 -9.89
CA LYS A 71 -6.02 -0.38 -10.11
C LYS A 71 -5.68 -1.40 -9.01
N THR A 72 -6.05 -1.13 -7.78
CA THR A 72 -5.88 -2.06 -6.65
C THR A 72 -6.74 -3.31 -6.85
N LYS A 73 -8.02 -3.15 -7.24
CA LYS A 73 -8.88 -4.29 -7.56
C LYS A 73 -8.26 -5.19 -8.63
N LEU A 74 -7.80 -4.61 -9.74
CA LEU A 74 -7.12 -5.36 -10.79
C LEU A 74 -5.83 -6.04 -10.27
N MET A 75 -5.12 -5.42 -9.33
CA MET A 75 -3.92 -5.99 -8.74
C MET A 75 -4.24 -7.22 -7.88
N ILE A 76 -5.34 -7.18 -7.11
CA ILE A 76 -5.86 -8.33 -6.34
C ILE A 76 -6.21 -9.49 -7.28
N GLU A 77 -6.95 -9.25 -8.35
CA GLU A 77 -7.32 -10.27 -9.34
C GLU A 77 -6.07 -10.96 -9.91
N LYS A 78 -5.07 -10.18 -10.31
CA LYS A 78 -3.79 -10.71 -10.81
C LYS A 78 -3.01 -11.49 -9.75
N TRP A 79 -3.07 -11.08 -8.50
CA TRP A 79 -2.41 -11.78 -7.41
C TRP A 79 -3.07 -13.12 -7.12
N LEU A 80 -4.38 -13.18 -7.06
CA LEU A 80 -5.12 -14.43 -6.91
C LEU A 80 -4.83 -15.39 -8.08
N ASP A 81 -4.77 -14.90 -9.31
CA ASP A 81 -4.39 -15.71 -10.48
C ASP A 81 -2.93 -16.20 -10.41
N HIS A 82 -2.04 -15.37 -9.89
CA HIS A 82 -0.66 -15.77 -9.65
C HIS A 82 -0.56 -16.89 -8.61
N LEU A 83 -1.28 -16.77 -7.50
CA LEU A 83 -1.28 -17.76 -6.41
C LEU A 83 -1.88 -19.11 -6.82
N LYS A 84 -2.81 -19.15 -7.78
CA LYS A 84 -3.39 -20.40 -8.32
C LYS A 84 -2.33 -21.38 -8.81
N LYS A 85 -1.20 -20.87 -9.34
CA LYS A 85 -0.12 -21.68 -9.91
C LYS A 85 0.54 -22.60 -8.90
N PHE A 86 0.54 -22.23 -7.63
CA PHE A 86 1.24 -22.98 -6.58
C PHE A 86 0.39 -24.12 -6.01
N LYS A 87 -0.94 -24.09 -6.16
CA LYS A 87 -1.88 -25.09 -5.60
C LYS A 87 -1.73 -25.34 -4.09
N ALA A 88 -1.25 -24.32 -3.37
CA ALA A 88 -0.89 -24.38 -1.96
C ALA A 88 -1.80 -23.53 -1.06
N PHE A 89 -2.76 -22.80 -1.64
CA PHE A 89 -3.57 -21.80 -0.92
C PHE A 89 -5.05 -22.06 -1.06
N HIS A 90 -5.80 -21.76 -0.02
CA HIS A 90 -7.27 -21.82 -0.05
C HIS A 90 -7.81 -20.50 -0.65
N LEU A 91 -7.69 -20.36 -1.98
CA LEU A 91 -7.99 -19.11 -2.70
C LEU A 91 -9.44 -18.63 -2.56
N PRO A 92 -10.49 -19.49 -2.50
CA PRO A 92 -11.84 -19.00 -2.27
C PRO A 92 -11.99 -18.24 -0.95
N LEU A 93 -11.38 -18.76 0.12
CA LEU A 93 -11.41 -18.07 1.42
C LEU A 93 -10.56 -16.78 1.39
N LEU A 94 -9.37 -16.83 0.81
CA LEU A 94 -8.52 -15.64 0.66
C LEU A 94 -9.25 -14.54 -0.13
N SER A 95 -9.90 -14.90 -1.25
CA SER A 95 -10.65 -13.96 -2.08
C SER A 95 -11.77 -13.25 -1.29
N GLN A 96 -12.47 -13.99 -0.41
CA GLN A 96 -13.49 -13.40 0.47
C GLN A 96 -12.90 -12.39 1.47
N LYS A 97 -11.64 -12.60 1.88
CA LYS A 97 -10.95 -11.71 2.84
C LYS A 97 -10.30 -10.49 2.20
N LEU A 98 -10.24 -10.41 0.89
CA LEU A 98 -9.69 -9.26 0.15
C LEU A 98 -10.84 -8.38 -0.40
N ASN A 99 -11.78 -7.98 0.45
CA ASN A 99 -13.05 -7.40 0.04
C ASN A 99 -13.14 -5.87 0.16
N CYS A 100 -12.18 -5.23 0.83
CA CYS A 100 -12.11 -3.78 0.91
C CYS A 100 -10.68 -3.27 1.00
N SER A 101 -10.51 -1.97 0.87
CA SER A 101 -9.23 -1.30 1.11
C SER A 101 -9.38 -0.18 2.13
N HIS A 102 -8.30 0.07 2.85
CA HIS A 102 -8.21 1.16 3.80
C HIS A 102 -7.15 2.16 3.37
N LYS A 103 -7.51 3.42 3.32
CA LYS A 103 -6.63 4.56 3.00
C LYS A 103 -5.83 4.40 1.71
N TYR A 104 -6.33 4.91 0.61
CA TYR A 104 -5.47 5.16 -0.55
C TYR A 104 -4.62 6.40 -0.29
N ARG A 105 -3.30 6.23 -0.29
CA ARG A 105 -2.35 7.28 0.07
C ARG A 105 -1.40 7.59 -1.07
N LEU A 106 -1.05 8.85 -1.22
CA LEU A 106 0.05 9.31 -2.06
C LEU A 106 1.25 9.65 -1.18
N LEU A 107 2.38 9.06 -1.49
CA LEU A 107 3.62 9.20 -0.74
C LEU A 107 4.64 9.94 -1.58
N LYS A 108 5.32 10.91 -0.96
CA LYS A 108 6.46 11.63 -1.53
C LYS A 108 7.67 11.41 -0.65
N TYR A 109 8.72 10.84 -1.22
CA TYR A 109 10.01 10.65 -0.58
C TYR A 109 11.01 11.64 -1.17
N GLU A 110 11.49 12.57 -0.36
CA GLU A 110 12.58 13.49 -0.70
C GLU A 110 13.94 12.83 -0.41
N PRO A 111 15.07 13.38 -0.85
CA PRO A 111 16.39 12.84 -0.49
C PRO A 111 16.54 12.68 1.02
N GLY A 112 17.03 11.52 1.46
CA GLY A 112 17.10 11.10 2.85
C GLY A 112 15.85 10.41 3.38
N ALA A 113 14.69 10.61 2.76
CA ALA A 113 13.44 9.98 3.22
C ALA A 113 13.47 8.47 3.04
N LYS A 114 12.98 7.76 4.05
CA LYS A 114 12.95 6.30 4.14
C LYS A 114 11.73 5.85 4.95
N ILE A 115 11.49 4.56 4.99
CA ILE A 115 10.62 3.92 5.97
C ILE A 115 11.42 2.81 6.66
N HIS A 116 11.36 2.76 7.98
CA HIS A 116 12.07 1.78 8.80
C HIS A 116 11.50 0.36 8.59
N PRO A 117 12.23 -0.70 8.97
CA PRO A 117 11.69 -2.05 9.00
C PRO A 117 10.41 -2.10 9.83
N HIS A 118 9.32 -2.56 9.21
CA HIS A 118 8.01 -2.66 9.83
C HIS A 118 7.19 -3.77 9.16
N THR A 119 6.07 -4.10 9.75
CA THR A 119 5.00 -4.87 9.11
C THR A 119 3.79 -3.96 8.89
N ASP A 120 3.02 -4.24 7.85
CA ASP A 120 1.74 -3.57 7.64
C ASP A 120 0.60 -4.27 8.41
N PHE A 121 0.99 -5.10 9.37
CA PHE A 121 0.03 -5.84 10.18
C PHE A 121 -0.87 -4.89 10.96
N ALA A 122 -2.15 -5.07 10.77
CA ALA A 122 -3.21 -4.59 11.65
C ALA A 122 -4.33 -5.62 11.61
N ASP A 123 -5.19 -5.62 12.61
CA ASP A 123 -6.37 -6.47 12.60
C ASP A 123 -7.12 -6.30 11.28
N TYR A 124 -7.44 -7.42 10.63
CA TYR A 124 -8.17 -7.48 9.35
C TYR A 124 -7.38 -7.07 8.09
N VAL A 125 -6.11 -6.67 8.16
CA VAL A 125 -5.27 -6.42 6.97
C VAL A 125 -4.63 -7.71 6.50
N TYR A 126 -4.87 -8.08 5.24
CA TYR A 126 -4.41 -9.32 4.63
C TYR A 126 -3.34 -9.12 3.57
N ALA A 127 -3.31 -7.95 2.93
CA ALA A 127 -2.30 -7.64 1.94
C ALA A 127 -2.03 -6.15 1.86
N SER A 128 -0.84 -5.82 1.37
CA SER A 128 -0.44 -4.45 1.04
C SER A 128 -0.20 -4.32 -0.45
N CYS A 129 -0.58 -3.18 -1.00
CA CYS A 129 -0.42 -2.87 -2.41
C CYS A 129 0.21 -1.50 -2.59
N THR A 130 1.18 -1.40 -3.51
CA THR A 130 1.84 -0.14 -3.86
C THR A 130 2.01 0.00 -5.36
N PHE A 131 1.98 1.25 -5.86
CA PHE A 131 2.32 1.57 -7.25
C PHE A 131 3.39 2.65 -7.27
N ASN A 132 4.46 2.42 -8.04
CA ASN A 132 5.52 3.42 -8.21
C ASN A 132 5.18 4.36 -9.36
N LEU A 133 5.24 5.67 -9.13
CA LEU A 133 4.72 6.66 -10.07
C LEU A 133 5.78 7.34 -10.93
N ASN A 134 7.08 7.23 -10.56
CA ASN A 134 8.19 7.79 -11.32
C ASN A 134 9.46 6.97 -11.16
N ASP A 135 10.49 7.31 -11.92
CA ASP A 135 11.78 6.60 -12.00
C ASP A 135 13.00 7.53 -11.96
N LYS A 136 12.78 8.85 -11.88
CA LYS A 136 13.88 9.84 -11.84
C LYS A 136 14.39 10.08 -10.41
N TYR A 137 14.85 9.00 -9.77
CA TYR A 137 15.46 9.00 -8.44
C TYR A 137 16.39 7.79 -8.28
N THR A 138 17.25 7.81 -7.25
CA THR A 138 18.07 6.67 -6.84
C THR A 138 17.83 6.35 -5.37
N GLY A 139 18.08 5.12 -4.94
CA GLY A 139 17.64 4.60 -3.64
C GLY A 139 16.20 4.12 -3.68
N GLY A 140 15.48 4.17 -2.57
CA GLY A 140 14.07 3.77 -2.50
C GLY A 140 13.81 2.30 -2.80
N VAL A 141 14.77 1.43 -2.47
CA VAL A 141 14.67 -0.01 -2.64
C VAL A 141 13.79 -0.59 -1.56
N PHE A 142 12.76 -1.34 -1.93
CA PHE A 142 12.06 -2.20 -0.99
C PHE A 142 12.98 -3.34 -0.57
N LYS A 143 13.06 -3.59 0.72
CA LYS A 143 13.81 -4.71 1.28
C LYS A 143 12.90 -5.47 2.23
N PHE A 144 12.72 -6.74 1.97
CA PHE A 144 12.00 -7.67 2.83
C PHE A 144 13.01 -8.47 3.65
N TRP A 145 12.63 -8.82 4.89
CA TRP A 145 13.41 -9.67 5.78
C TRP A 145 14.87 -9.20 5.94
N ASN A 146 15.04 -7.94 6.36
CA ASN A 146 16.36 -7.31 6.53
C ASN A 146 17.24 -7.36 5.26
N GLY A 147 16.61 -7.28 4.09
CA GLY A 147 17.28 -7.20 2.80
C GLY A 147 17.63 -8.54 2.16
N GLN A 148 17.10 -9.65 2.68
CA GLN A 148 17.23 -10.96 2.02
C GLN A 148 16.53 -10.98 0.66
N HIS A 149 15.44 -10.21 0.50
CA HIS A 149 14.81 -9.99 -0.79
C HIS A 149 14.69 -8.49 -1.07
N LYS A 150 15.16 -8.06 -2.26
CA LYS A 150 15.20 -6.64 -2.66
C LYS A 150 14.39 -6.42 -3.93
N VAL A 151 13.56 -5.38 -3.92
CA VAL A 151 12.72 -5.03 -5.06
C VAL A 151 12.92 -3.55 -5.40
N ILE A 152 13.17 -3.28 -6.68
CA ILE A 152 13.16 -1.93 -7.25
C ILE A 152 12.00 -1.86 -8.22
N LEU A 153 11.02 -1.00 -7.94
CA LEU A 153 9.87 -0.81 -8.80
C LEU A 153 10.16 0.23 -9.88
N LYS A 154 9.82 -0.11 -11.12
CA LYS A 154 9.85 0.82 -12.25
C LYS A 154 8.61 1.74 -12.23
N LYS A 155 8.66 2.82 -12.99
CA LYS A 155 7.51 3.70 -13.18
C LYS A 155 6.30 2.94 -13.71
N GLY A 156 5.15 3.13 -13.07
CA GLY A 156 3.90 2.46 -13.43
C GLY A 156 3.79 1.01 -12.96
N GLU A 157 4.82 0.46 -12.33
CA GLU A 157 4.79 -0.91 -11.80
C GLU A 157 4.03 -0.94 -10.49
N GLY A 158 3.19 -1.97 -10.31
CA GLY A 158 2.51 -2.32 -9.08
C GLY A 158 3.16 -3.49 -8.37
N MET A 159 3.06 -3.53 -7.06
CA MET A 159 3.47 -4.65 -6.22
C MET A 159 2.42 -4.91 -5.15
N ILE A 160 2.13 -6.19 -4.88
CA ILE A 160 1.24 -6.66 -3.82
C ILE A 160 1.91 -7.81 -3.07
N TRP A 161 1.73 -7.86 -1.75
CA TRP A 161 2.29 -8.89 -0.88
C TRP A 161 1.38 -9.10 0.35
N PRO A 162 1.47 -10.26 1.04
CA PRO A 162 0.75 -10.45 2.29
C PRO A 162 1.17 -9.44 3.36
N ALA A 163 0.28 -9.13 4.29
CA ALA A 163 0.50 -8.14 5.34
C ALA A 163 0.26 -8.74 6.73
N ASP A 164 1.13 -9.64 7.15
CA ASP A 164 1.13 -10.23 8.47
C ASP A 164 2.50 -10.07 9.16
N TYR A 165 2.67 -10.67 10.31
CA TYR A 165 3.90 -10.59 11.13
C TYR A 165 5.17 -11.06 10.43
N PHE A 166 5.06 -11.91 9.39
CA PHE A 166 6.21 -12.48 8.69
C PHE A 166 6.73 -11.57 7.57
N TRP A 167 6.01 -10.49 7.24
CA TRP A 167 6.31 -9.62 6.10
C TRP A 167 6.99 -8.32 6.52
N VAL A 168 8.03 -8.43 7.36
CA VAL A 168 8.87 -7.28 7.71
C VAL A 168 9.52 -6.71 6.47
N HIS A 169 9.29 -5.43 6.22
CA HIS A 169 9.87 -4.73 5.08
C HIS A 169 10.21 -3.28 5.40
N GLU A 170 11.09 -2.72 4.58
CA GLU A 170 11.53 -1.33 4.65
C GLU A 170 11.65 -0.72 3.26
N VAL A 171 11.73 0.61 3.18
CA VAL A 171 12.17 1.33 1.99
C VAL A 171 13.44 2.07 2.31
N SER A 172 14.53 1.74 1.60
CA SER A 172 15.81 2.37 1.80
C SER A 172 15.77 3.88 1.51
N PRO A 173 16.68 4.68 2.09
CA PRO A 173 16.72 6.12 1.83
C PRO A 173 16.78 6.44 0.34
N ILE A 174 16.05 7.48 -0.06
CA ILE A 174 16.25 8.12 -1.37
C ILE A 174 17.61 8.82 -1.35
N LYS A 175 18.46 8.54 -2.32
CA LYS A 175 19.79 9.16 -2.45
C LYS A 175 19.72 10.45 -3.25
N THR A 176 19.07 10.40 -4.41
CA THR A 176 18.92 11.57 -5.31
C THR A 176 17.51 11.59 -5.91
N GLY A 177 17.03 12.78 -6.27
CA GLY A 177 15.71 12.95 -6.87
C GLY A 177 14.58 12.84 -5.85
N VAL A 178 13.36 12.69 -6.34
CA VAL A 178 12.15 12.55 -5.51
C VAL A 178 11.36 11.34 -6.00
N ARG A 179 11.04 10.42 -5.09
CA ARG A 179 10.18 9.27 -5.39
C ARG A 179 8.73 9.61 -5.05
N TYR A 180 7.83 9.27 -5.96
CA TYR A 180 6.39 9.27 -5.72
C TYR A 180 5.84 7.86 -5.84
N SER A 181 4.98 7.49 -4.91
CA SER A 181 4.24 6.22 -4.95
C SER A 181 2.84 6.40 -4.37
N THR A 182 1.98 5.42 -4.58
CA THR A 182 0.72 5.29 -3.86
C THR A 182 0.67 3.92 -3.23
N ASN A 183 0.05 3.81 -2.06
CA ASN A 183 -0.20 2.54 -1.40
C ASN A 183 -1.58 2.48 -0.77
N CYS A 184 -2.01 1.27 -0.47
CA CYS A 184 -3.18 0.98 0.33
C CYS A 184 -3.01 -0.36 1.05
N PHE A 185 -3.81 -0.54 2.08
CA PHE A 185 -3.97 -1.79 2.80
C PHE A 185 -5.25 -2.48 2.34
N ILE A 186 -5.16 -3.76 2.05
CA ILE A 186 -6.28 -4.60 1.61
C ILE A 186 -6.72 -5.43 2.80
N MET A 187 -7.98 -5.33 3.15
CA MET A 187 -8.51 -5.87 4.38
C MET A 187 -9.81 -6.62 4.17
N SER A 188 -10.21 -7.35 5.18
CA SER A 188 -11.54 -7.94 5.28
C SER A 188 -12.35 -7.16 6.30
N VAL A 189 -13.54 -6.78 5.90
CA VAL A 189 -14.55 -6.32 6.84
C VAL A 189 -15.74 -7.28 6.72
N ASP A 190 -16.07 -7.94 7.81
CA ASP A 190 -17.27 -8.73 7.95
C ASP A 190 -18.50 -7.79 7.92
N ASN A 191 -19.61 -8.20 7.33
CA ASN A 191 -20.79 -7.36 7.19
C ASN A 191 -21.29 -6.84 8.55
N GLN A 192 -21.25 -7.65 9.60
CA GLN A 192 -21.63 -7.22 10.95
C GLN A 192 -20.65 -6.20 11.54
N LEU A 193 -19.35 -6.40 11.29
CA LEU A 193 -18.31 -5.47 11.71
C LEU A 193 -18.36 -4.17 10.89
N SER A 194 -18.71 -4.28 9.60
CA SER A 194 -18.94 -3.14 8.72
C SER A 194 -20.05 -2.23 9.24
N ASP A 195 -21.16 -2.79 9.70
CA ASP A 195 -22.26 -2.02 10.27
C ASP A 195 -21.87 -1.35 11.60
N GLN A 196 -21.12 -2.06 12.45
CA GLN A 196 -20.57 -1.48 13.68
C GLN A 196 -19.53 -0.39 13.40
N MET A 197 -18.61 -0.61 12.47
CA MET A 197 -17.62 0.39 12.07
C MET A 197 -18.26 1.59 11.37
N ASN A 198 -19.29 1.38 10.56
CA ASN A 198 -20.07 2.47 9.97
C ASN A 198 -20.80 3.28 11.05
N ASN A 199 -21.40 2.62 12.04
CA ASN A 199 -22.06 3.29 13.15
C ASN A 199 -21.07 4.03 14.08
N GLN A 200 -19.89 3.46 14.34
CA GLN A 200 -18.81 4.16 15.05
C GLN A 200 -18.22 5.28 14.20
N ALA A 201 -17.99 5.05 12.92
CA ALA A 201 -17.50 6.07 12.00
C ALA A 201 -18.50 7.21 11.83
N TYR A 202 -19.80 6.96 11.83
CA TYR A 202 -20.82 8.00 11.86
C TYR A 202 -20.79 8.80 13.18
N SER A 203 -20.54 8.15 14.31
CA SER A 203 -20.40 8.83 15.61
C SER A 203 -19.06 9.57 15.73
N GLU A 204 -17.99 9.06 15.12
CA GLU A 204 -16.67 9.71 15.07
C GLU A 204 -16.54 10.72 13.92
N ALA A 205 -17.30 10.54 12.81
CA ALA A 205 -17.37 11.46 11.68
C ALA A 205 -17.92 12.83 12.07
N ALA A 206 -18.74 12.85 13.12
CA ALA A 206 -19.11 14.12 13.76
C ALA A 206 -17.89 14.82 14.42
N ARG A 207 -16.75 14.11 14.59
CA ARG A 207 -15.56 14.61 15.28
C ARG A 207 -14.28 14.63 14.44
N ARG A 208 -14.15 13.81 13.41
CA ARG A 208 -12.97 13.74 12.52
C ARG A 208 -13.43 13.32 11.11
N LYS A 209 -12.80 13.81 10.04
CA LYS A 209 -13.06 13.33 8.67
C LYS A 209 -12.58 11.88 8.55
N PRO A 210 -13.46 10.88 8.56
CA PRO A 210 -13.05 9.48 8.53
C PRO A 210 -12.67 9.05 7.12
N THR A 211 -11.68 8.18 7.05
CA THR A 211 -11.44 7.37 5.85
C THR A 211 -12.26 6.10 6.00
N HIS A 212 -13.35 5.99 5.27
CA HIS A 212 -14.15 4.77 5.26
C HIS A 212 -13.42 3.64 4.51
N PRO A 213 -13.57 2.36 4.94
CA PRO A 213 -13.17 1.22 4.13
C PRO A 213 -13.81 1.30 2.74
N GLN A 214 -13.02 1.00 1.70
CA GLN A 214 -13.51 0.99 0.32
C GLN A 214 -13.67 -0.46 -0.13
N TYR A 215 -14.90 -0.87 -0.41
CA TYR A 215 -15.21 -2.21 -0.92
C TYR A 215 -14.86 -2.33 -2.40
N PHE A 216 -14.42 -3.51 -2.79
CA PHE A 216 -14.08 -3.87 -4.17
C PHE A 216 -15.27 -4.46 -4.94
#